data_ca1654664ad546001c773972ed0f55e8
#
_entry.id   ca1654664ad546001c773972ed0f55e8
#
_cell.length_a   1.000
_cell.length_b   1.000
_cell.length_c   1.000
_cell.angle_alpha   90.00
_cell.angle_beta   90.00
_cell.angle_gamma   90.00
#
_symmetry.space_group_name_H-M   'P 1'
#
loop_
_entity.id
_entity.type
_entity.pdbx_description
1 polymer ?
#
loop_
_entity_poly.entity_id
_entity_poly.type
_entity_poly.pdbx_seq_one_letter_code
_entity_poly.pdbx_strand_id
1 'polypeptide(L)' 'MDTVFDNIRAECARRHITIDELADKLGIERKTFYNWENRKDFPVSMLKKMASLFGITTDELLGLK' A
#
# COMPACT_ATOMS: atom_id res chain seq x y z
N MET A 1 -7.19 2.51 15.38
CA MET A 1 -7.23 1.19 14.74
C MET A 1 -6.42 1.24 13.44
N ASP A 2 -5.53 0.30 13.27
CA ASP A 2 -4.67 0.28 12.09
C ASP A 2 -5.45 -0.24 10.89
N THR A 3 -5.38 0.50 9.81
CA THR A 3 -5.96 0.08 8.54
C THR A 3 -4.83 -0.37 7.62
N VAL A 4 -5.20 -1.03 6.53
CA VAL A 4 -4.23 -1.38 5.48
C VAL A 4 -3.49 -0.12 5.02
N PHE A 5 -4.21 0.99 4.90
CA PHE A 5 -3.61 2.23 4.45
C PHE A 5 -2.56 2.75 5.43
N ASP A 6 -2.83 2.65 6.74
CA ASP A 6 -1.86 3.04 7.76
C ASP A 6 -0.61 2.18 7.66
N ASN A 7 -0.79 0.89 7.43
CA ASN A 7 0.33 -0.03 7.27
C ASN A 7 1.15 0.30 6.03
N ILE A 8 0.48 0.65 4.94
CA ILE A 8 1.15 1.07 3.71
C ILE A 8 1.97 2.33 3.96
N ARG A 9 1.40 3.31 4.64
CA ARG A 9 2.12 4.54 4.97
C ARG A 9 3.34 4.26 5.84
N ALA A 10 3.19 3.37 6.82
CA ALA A 10 4.31 3.00 7.69
C ALA A 10 5.45 2.35 6.90
N GLU A 11 5.11 1.47 5.96
CA GLU A 11 6.13 0.83 5.13
C GLU A 11 6.82 1.84 4.21
N CYS A 12 6.06 2.78 3.66
CA CYS A 12 6.64 3.85 2.85
C CYS A 12 7.59 4.71 3.68
N ALA A 13 7.17 5.09 4.88
CA ALA A 13 8.00 5.90 5.77
C ALA A 13 9.31 5.19 6.12
N ARG A 14 9.23 3.90 6.39
CA ARG A 14 10.39 3.09 6.71
C ARG A 14 11.41 3.07 5.58
N ARG A 15 10.94 3.17 4.35
CA ARG A 15 11.77 3.11 3.14
C ARG A 15 12.06 4.48 2.55
N HIS A 16 11.61 5.53 3.21
CA HIS A 16 11.82 6.92 2.76
C HIS A 16 11.28 7.15 1.34
N ILE A 17 10.13 6.58 1.03
CA ILE A 17 9.46 6.83 -0.25
C ILE A 17 8.11 7.51 0.01
N THR A 18 7.66 8.27 -0.97
CA THR A 18 6.37 8.94 -0.91
C THR A 18 5.28 8.05 -1.48
N ILE A 19 4.03 8.40 -1.21
CA ILE A 19 2.89 7.70 -1.82
C ILE A 19 2.94 7.86 -3.34
N ASP A 20 3.37 9.03 -3.83
CA ASP A 20 3.53 9.25 -5.27
C ASP A 20 4.52 8.27 -5.88
N GLU A 21 5.64 8.06 -5.21
CA GLU A 21 6.64 7.10 -5.66
C GLU A 21 6.10 5.68 -5.63
N LEU A 22 5.32 5.36 -4.60
CA LEU A 22 4.69 4.04 -4.52
C LEU A 22 3.72 3.83 -5.69
N ALA A 23 2.89 4.83 -5.99
CA ALA A 23 1.95 4.75 -7.10
C ALA A 23 2.70 4.50 -8.42
N ASP A 24 3.81 5.20 -8.63
CA ASP A 24 4.65 4.99 -9.80
C ASP A 24 5.13 3.55 -9.89
N LYS A 25 5.60 3.00 -8.78
CA LYS A 25 6.09 1.62 -8.74
C LYS A 25 4.98 0.61 -9.01
N LEU A 26 3.76 0.95 -8.64
CA LEU A 26 2.60 0.10 -8.90
C LEU A 26 2.05 0.26 -10.32
N GLY A 27 2.52 1.27 -11.04
CA GLY A 27 2.04 1.55 -12.38
C GLY A 27 0.66 2.18 -12.43
N ILE A 28 0.31 2.93 -11.40
CA ILE A 28 -0.99 3.61 -11.29
C ILE A 28 -0.79 5.09 -11.03
N GLU A 29 -1.86 5.86 -11.22
CA GLU A 29 -1.84 7.28 -10.89
C GLU A 29 -2.08 7.47 -9.39
N ARG A 30 -1.50 8.54 -8.84
CA ARG A 30 -1.72 8.92 -7.45
C ARG A 30 -3.21 9.03 -7.13
N LYS A 31 -3.96 9.61 -8.04
CA LYS A 31 -5.40 9.77 -7.91
C LYS A 31 -6.10 8.44 -7.69
N THR A 32 -5.70 7.41 -8.42
CA THR A 32 -6.26 6.07 -8.29
C THR A 32 -5.99 5.50 -6.90
N PHE A 33 -4.77 5.69 -6.41
CA PHE A 33 -4.41 5.24 -5.07
C PHE A 33 -5.30 5.88 -4.01
N TYR A 34 -5.48 7.20 -4.09
CA TYR A 34 -6.29 7.92 -3.10
C TYR A 34 -7.78 7.57 -3.21
N ASN A 35 -8.25 7.23 -4.40
CA ASN A 35 -9.62 6.74 -4.56
C ASN A 35 -9.83 5.43 -3.81
N TRP A 36 -8.86 4.53 -3.89
CA TRP A 36 -8.93 3.26 -3.17
C TRP A 36 -8.92 3.51 -1.66
N GLU A 37 -8.12 4.45 -1.21
CA GLU A 37 -8.07 4.81 0.21
C GLU A 37 -9.43 5.32 0.68
N ASN A 38 -10.02 6.22 -0.08
CA ASN A 38 -11.32 6.80 0.27
C ASN A 38 -12.42 5.74 0.36
N ARG A 39 -12.36 4.76 -0.52
CA ARG A 39 -13.32 3.64 -0.52
C ARG A 39 -12.94 2.56 0.48
N LYS A 40 -11.74 2.63 1.03
CA LYS A 40 -11.18 1.60 1.92
C LYS A 40 -11.20 0.23 1.25
N ASP A 41 -10.92 0.23 -0.04
CA ASP A 41 -11.03 -0.98 -0.86
C ASP A 41 -9.87 -1.03 -1.86
N PHE A 42 -8.83 -1.80 -1.50
CA PHE A 42 -7.69 -2.01 -2.38
C PHE A 42 -7.85 -3.34 -3.12
N PRO A 43 -7.64 -3.35 -4.44
CA PRO A 43 -7.66 -4.62 -5.18
C PRO A 43 -6.62 -5.58 -4.61
N VAL A 44 -6.98 -6.85 -4.53
CA VAL A 44 -6.07 -7.88 -3.98
C VAL A 44 -4.77 -7.93 -4.77
N SER A 45 -4.85 -7.80 -6.09
CA SER A 45 -3.66 -7.80 -6.95
C SER A 45 -2.69 -6.69 -6.57
N MET A 46 -3.21 -5.52 -6.20
CA MET A 46 -2.38 -4.40 -5.78
C MET A 46 -1.78 -4.63 -4.40
N LEU A 47 -2.55 -5.22 -3.50
CA LEU A 47 -2.04 -5.57 -2.17
C LEU A 47 -0.88 -6.55 -2.28
N LYS A 48 -1.01 -7.55 -3.13
CA LYS A 48 0.07 -8.51 -3.37
C LYS A 48 1.30 -7.83 -3.95
N LYS A 49 1.10 -6.92 -4.89
CA LYS A 49 2.19 -6.20 -5.52
C LYS A 49 2.91 -5.32 -4.51
N MET A 50 2.17 -4.62 -3.66
CA MET A 50 2.75 -3.79 -2.62
C MET A 50 3.53 -4.62 -1.61
N ALA A 51 2.97 -5.73 -1.18
CA ALA A 51 3.66 -6.62 -0.25
C ALA A 51 4.98 -7.10 -0.84
N SER A 52 4.97 -7.46 -2.11
CA SER A 52 6.18 -7.89 -2.81
C SER A 52 7.22 -6.76 -2.87
N LEU A 53 6.79 -5.54 -3.17
CA LEU A 53 7.68 -4.38 -3.22
C LEU A 53 8.33 -4.11 -1.86
N PHE A 54 7.57 -4.30 -0.79
CA PHE A 54 8.05 -4.05 0.57
C PHE A 54 8.82 -5.24 1.15
N GLY A 55 8.78 -6.39 0.48
CA GLY A 55 9.46 -7.59 0.98
C GLY A 55 8.77 -8.20 2.19
N ILE A 56 7.46 -8.04 2.30
CA ILE A 56 6.66 -8.59 3.40
C ILE A 56 5.53 -9.43 2.82
N THR A 57 4.84 -10.16 3.68
CA THR A 57 3.68 -10.94 3.25
C THR A 57 2.45 -10.06 3.15
N THR A 58 1.46 -10.52 2.40
CA THR A 58 0.17 -9.82 2.32
C THR A 58 -0.49 -9.76 3.70
N ASP A 59 -0.37 -10.83 4.49
CA ASP A 59 -0.93 -10.86 5.85
C ASP A 59 -0.31 -9.77 6.73
N GLU A 60 1.00 -9.58 6.62
CA GLU A 60 1.68 -8.51 7.37
C GLU A 60 1.17 -7.14 6.94
N LEU A 61 0.99 -6.95 5.63
CA LEU A 61 0.49 -5.68 5.12
C LEU A 61 -0.92 -5.40 5.63
N LEU A 62 -1.74 -6.45 5.74
CA LEU A 62 -3.11 -6.33 6.23
C LEU A 62 -3.20 -6.22 7.75
N GLY A 63 -2.09 -6.41 8.43
CA GLY A 63 -2.07 -6.34 9.89
C GLY A 63 -2.60 -7.59 10.57
N LEU A 64 -2.57 -8.73 9.87
CA LEU A 64 -3.07 -9.99 10.44
C LEU A 64 -2.00 -10.77 11.17
N LYS A 65 -0.77 -10.27 11.15
CA LYS A 65 0.35 -10.89 11.85
C LYS A 65 1.21 -9.86 12.52
#